data_3907a8b63af830f5394e5fda5dfc1264
#
_entry.id   3907a8b63af830f5394e5fda5dfc1264
#
_cell.length_a   1.000
_cell.length_b   1.000
_cell.length_c   1.000
_cell.angle_alpha   90.00
_cell.angle_beta   90.00
_cell.angle_gamma   90.00
#
_symmetry.space_group_name_H-M   'P 1'
#
loop_
_entity.id
_entity.type
_entity.pdbx_description
1 polymer ?
#
loop_
_entity_poly.entity_id
_entity_poly.type
_entity_poly.pdbx_seq_one_letter_code
_entity_poly.pdbx_strand_id
1 'polypeptide(L)'
;MKKTNTILVLAILGGLLGLIAATDQALLFAHSPHGKSGKKTSALAYHDTWRKLWEDHITWTRMVILGVFDSLPGADTYQARLIENYEDMEDALRPYYGEDAEELGDLIQDHLVIAVEILNAAKSGNAAGLEDAKVRWYRNGADIANLMAVLNPKYWKLGEAEKMWRDHLNATLEEAAAHLANDFAGDVAAYDKVHLLAVGMADFFSQGVLRQFKREFSAP
;
A
#
# COMPACT_ATOMS: atom_id res chain seq x y z
N MET A 1 26.91 54.43 19.96
CA MET A 1 26.32 54.72 18.64
C MET A 1 26.26 53.43 17.85
N LYS A 2 25.16 52.74 17.83
CA LYS A 2 24.92 51.53 17.00
C LYS A 2 23.78 51.87 16.03
N LYS A 3 24.08 51.83 14.75
CA LYS A 3 23.09 52.12 13.68
C LYS A 3 22.26 50.88 13.44
N THR A 4 20.96 50.96 13.63
CA THR A 4 19.92 50.02 13.28
C THR A 4 19.68 50.10 11.78
N ASN A 5 19.87 49.01 11.03
CA ASN A 5 19.45 48.92 9.64
C ASN A 5 18.04 48.33 9.60
N THR A 6 17.07 49.16 9.31
CA THR A 6 15.70 48.78 9.01
C THR A 6 15.62 48.45 7.52
N ILE A 7 15.36 47.18 7.19
CA ILE A 7 15.07 46.73 5.83
C ILE A 7 13.57 46.95 5.59
N LEU A 8 13.27 47.88 4.73
CA LEU A 8 11.93 48.22 4.25
C LEU A 8 11.52 47.21 3.17
N VAL A 9 10.53 46.34 3.44
CA VAL A 9 9.91 45.50 2.43
C VAL A 9 8.82 46.30 1.72
N LEU A 10 9.06 46.68 0.49
CA LEU A 10 8.06 47.30 -0.37
C LEU A 10 7.09 46.27 -0.87
N ALA A 11 5.83 46.35 -0.44
CA ALA A 11 4.71 45.63 -1.03
C ALA A 11 4.33 46.32 -2.35
N ILE A 12 4.51 45.63 -3.47
CA ILE A 12 3.97 46.06 -4.76
C ILE A 12 2.61 45.44 -4.93
N LEU A 13 1.56 46.18 -4.67
CA LEU A 13 0.19 45.91 -5.09
C LEU A 13 0.07 46.32 -6.56
N GLY A 14 0.12 45.36 -7.46
CA GLY A 14 -0.24 45.51 -8.87
C GLY A 14 -1.41 44.60 -9.17
N GLY A 15 -2.62 45.15 -9.22
CA GLY A 15 -3.81 44.43 -9.61
C GLY A 15 -3.78 44.06 -11.10
N LEU A 16 -3.96 42.76 -11.35
CA LEU A 16 -4.43 42.29 -12.66
C LEU A 16 -5.58 41.32 -12.38
N LEU A 17 -6.80 41.80 -12.59
CA LEU A 17 -7.97 40.93 -12.73
C LEU A 17 -7.78 40.09 -13.99
N GLY A 18 -7.16 38.95 -13.84
CA GLY A 18 -7.19 37.86 -14.80
C GLY A 18 -8.23 36.85 -14.34
N LEU A 19 -9.35 36.80 -15.04
CA LEU A 19 -10.36 35.75 -14.92
C LEU A 19 -9.71 34.43 -15.36
N ILE A 20 -9.05 33.75 -14.45
CA ILE A 20 -8.65 32.36 -14.68
C ILE A 20 -9.91 31.55 -14.42
N ALA A 21 -10.57 31.12 -15.51
CA ALA A 21 -11.49 30.02 -15.46
C ALA A 21 -10.72 28.84 -14.85
N ALA A 22 -11.04 28.48 -13.62
CA ALA A 22 -10.64 27.26 -13.02
C ALA A 22 -11.25 26.14 -13.88
N THR A 23 -10.49 25.65 -14.83
CA THR A 23 -10.78 24.33 -15.38
C THR A 23 -10.49 23.38 -14.26
N ASP A 24 -11.54 22.91 -13.62
CA ASP A 24 -11.60 21.73 -12.77
C ASP A 24 -11.10 20.53 -13.59
N GLN A 25 -9.78 20.40 -13.69
CA GLN A 25 -9.16 19.11 -13.92
C GLN A 25 -8.92 18.49 -12.54
N ALA A 26 -10.02 18.25 -11.82
CA ALA A 26 -10.07 17.07 -10.98
C ALA A 26 -9.75 15.91 -11.93
N LEU A 27 -8.51 15.43 -11.87
CA LEU A 27 -8.19 14.09 -12.33
C LEU A 27 -9.10 13.17 -11.51
N LEU A 28 -10.26 12.95 -12.09
CA LEU A 28 -11.15 11.86 -11.74
C LEU A 28 -10.34 10.57 -11.90
N PHE A 29 -9.65 10.16 -10.85
CA PHE A 29 -9.65 8.76 -10.52
C PHE A 29 -11.11 8.47 -10.20
N ALA A 30 -11.88 8.28 -11.26
CA ALA A 30 -13.25 7.88 -11.16
C ALA A 30 -13.21 6.52 -10.46
N HIS A 31 -13.65 6.50 -9.21
CA HIS A 31 -14.38 5.36 -8.69
C HIS A 31 -15.52 5.16 -9.69
N SER A 32 -15.29 4.34 -10.70
CA SER A 32 -16.34 3.97 -11.62
C SER A 32 -17.31 3.15 -10.80
N PRO A 33 -18.54 3.67 -10.50
CA PRO A 33 -19.55 2.80 -9.98
C PRO A 33 -19.69 1.70 -11.04
N HIS A 34 -19.50 0.45 -10.67
CA HIS A 34 -19.72 -0.70 -11.53
C HIS A 34 -21.19 -0.72 -11.93
N GLY A 35 -21.56 0.18 -12.85
CA GLY A 35 -22.79 0.12 -13.59
C GLY A 35 -22.75 -1.18 -14.37
N LYS A 36 -23.80 -2.01 -14.22
CA LYS A 36 -24.05 -3.26 -14.93
C LYS A 36 -23.91 -3.07 -16.45
N SER A 37 -22.69 -2.97 -16.94
CA SER A 37 -22.35 -3.14 -18.34
C SER A 37 -22.05 -4.62 -18.51
N GLY A 38 -22.79 -5.32 -19.37
CA GLY A 38 -22.71 -6.77 -19.55
C GLY A 38 -21.42 -7.29 -20.19
N LYS A 39 -20.32 -6.55 -20.07
CA LYS A 39 -19.00 -6.97 -20.55
C LYS A 39 -18.16 -7.46 -19.37
N LYS A 40 -17.86 -8.75 -19.38
CA LYS A 40 -16.98 -9.37 -18.40
C LYS A 40 -15.57 -8.77 -18.47
N THR A 41 -14.93 -8.58 -17.33
CA THR A 41 -13.52 -8.23 -17.26
C THR A 41 -12.68 -9.36 -17.88
N SER A 42 -11.64 -9.04 -18.64
CA SER A 42 -10.74 -10.08 -19.12
C SER A 42 -9.85 -10.60 -17.99
N ALA A 43 -9.48 -11.88 -18.06
CA ALA A 43 -8.57 -12.48 -17.09
C ALA A 43 -7.23 -11.72 -17.04
N LEU A 44 -6.73 -11.27 -18.18
CA LEU A 44 -5.50 -10.47 -18.25
C LEU A 44 -5.66 -9.12 -17.55
N ALA A 45 -6.74 -8.39 -17.82
CA ALA A 45 -6.97 -7.09 -17.18
C ALA A 45 -7.11 -7.21 -15.65
N TYR A 46 -7.74 -8.29 -15.15
CA TYR A 46 -7.82 -8.56 -13.73
C TYR A 46 -6.45 -8.87 -13.10
N HIS A 47 -5.67 -9.68 -13.78
CA HIS A 47 -4.30 -9.97 -13.36
C HIS A 47 -3.44 -8.69 -13.30
N ASP A 48 -3.52 -7.85 -14.34
CA ASP A 48 -2.78 -6.59 -14.40
C ASP A 48 -3.22 -5.61 -13.31
N THR A 49 -4.53 -5.62 -12.93
CA THR A 49 -5.01 -4.87 -11.77
C THR A 49 -4.26 -5.29 -10.51
N TRP A 50 -4.15 -6.59 -10.22
CA TRP A 50 -3.43 -7.08 -9.05
C TRP A 50 -1.94 -6.76 -9.08
N ARG A 51 -1.32 -6.79 -10.27
CA ARG A 51 0.07 -6.34 -10.44
C ARG A 51 0.23 -4.89 -10.03
N LYS A 52 -0.65 -4.02 -10.52
CA LYS A 52 -0.64 -2.60 -10.15
C LYS A 52 -0.87 -2.40 -8.65
N LEU A 53 -1.83 -3.09 -8.04
CA LEU A 53 -2.15 -2.95 -6.62
C LEU A 53 -0.95 -3.30 -5.73
N TRP A 54 -0.24 -4.37 -6.05
CA TRP A 54 0.95 -4.77 -5.31
C TRP A 54 2.17 -3.88 -5.60
N GLU A 55 2.32 -3.38 -6.83
CA GLU A 55 3.34 -2.37 -7.15
C GLU A 55 3.08 -1.06 -6.38
N ASP A 56 1.84 -0.59 -6.33
CA ASP A 56 1.45 0.57 -5.53
C ASP A 56 1.75 0.32 -4.04
N HIS A 57 1.37 -0.85 -3.52
CA HIS A 57 1.61 -1.24 -2.13
C HIS A 57 3.08 -1.09 -1.72
N ILE A 58 3.99 -1.73 -2.44
CA ILE A 58 5.42 -1.70 -2.09
C ILE A 58 6.07 -0.35 -2.39
N THR A 59 5.62 0.35 -3.42
CA THR A 59 6.12 1.70 -3.73
C THR A 59 5.78 2.67 -2.62
N TRP A 60 4.53 2.68 -2.16
CA TRP A 60 4.11 3.56 -1.07
C TRP A 60 4.69 3.12 0.27
N THR A 61 4.86 1.81 0.51
CA THR A 61 5.58 1.30 1.69
C THR A 61 7.01 1.83 1.72
N ARG A 62 7.73 1.77 0.59
CA ARG A 62 9.07 2.36 0.49
C ARG A 62 9.05 3.86 0.77
N MET A 63 8.11 4.60 0.18
CA MET A 63 7.99 6.04 0.44
C MET A 63 7.71 6.36 1.92
N VAL A 64 6.96 5.50 2.61
CA VAL A 64 6.70 5.64 4.06
C VAL A 64 7.98 5.33 4.86
N ILE A 65 8.74 4.29 4.52
CA ILE A 65 10.02 3.98 5.17
C ILE A 65 10.97 5.18 5.08
N LEU A 66 11.19 5.71 3.88
CA LEU A 66 12.03 6.89 3.65
C LEU A 66 11.46 8.12 4.38
N GLY A 67 10.15 8.36 4.23
CA GLY A 67 9.46 9.49 4.83
C GLY A 67 9.58 9.52 6.34
N VAL A 68 9.37 8.37 6.98
CA VAL A 68 9.49 8.24 8.44
C VAL A 68 10.95 8.41 8.86
N PHE A 69 11.88 7.60 8.37
CA PHE A 69 13.25 7.57 8.88
C PHE A 69 14.01 8.85 8.57
N ASP A 70 13.87 9.43 7.39
CA ASP A 70 14.55 10.67 6.99
C ASP A 70 13.80 11.95 7.38
N SER A 71 12.63 11.81 8.05
CA SER A 71 11.79 12.95 8.47
C SER A 71 11.37 13.84 7.29
N LEU A 72 10.98 13.22 6.18
CA LEU A 72 10.57 13.97 4.99
C LEU A 72 9.25 14.73 5.22
N PRO A 73 9.09 15.95 4.70
CA PRO A 73 7.87 16.75 4.88
C PRO A 73 6.58 16.08 4.36
N GLY A 74 6.71 15.13 3.42
CA GLY A 74 5.59 14.39 2.83
C GLY A 74 5.20 13.10 3.57
N ALA A 75 5.86 12.74 4.68
CA ALA A 75 5.67 11.45 5.35
C ALA A 75 4.21 11.11 5.64
N ASP A 76 3.44 12.06 6.20
CA ASP A 76 2.02 11.84 6.52
C ASP A 76 1.17 11.60 5.26
N THR A 77 1.50 12.29 4.17
CA THR A 77 0.81 12.11 2.87
C THR A 77 1.12 10.75 2.27
N TYR A 78 2.37 10.28 2.38
CA TYR A 78 2.76 8.94 1.92
C TYR A 78 2.05 7.84 2.73
N GLN A 79 1.94 8.01 4.06
CA GLN A 79 1.20 7.09 4.92
C GLN A 79 -0.29 7.04 4.54
N ALA A 80 -0.93 8.19 4.37
CA ALA A 80 -2.32 8.26 3.96
C ALA A 80 -2.54 7.51 2.63
N ARG A 81 -1.68 7.74 1.62
CA ARG A 81 -1.80 7.06 0.31
C ARG A 81 -1.54 5.55 0.41
N LEU A 82 -0.60 5.13 1.27
CA LEU A 82 -0.38 3.71 1.52
C LEU A 82 -1.63 3.05 2.12
N ILE A 83 -2.25 3.70 3.11
CA ILE A 83 -3.45 3.17 3.74
C ILE A 83 -4.60 3.05 2.72
N GLU A 84 -4.82 4.00 1.83
CA GLU A 84 -5.84 3.91 0.78
C GLU A 84 -5.69 2.66 -0.12
N ASN A 85 -4.51 2.03 -0.16
CA ASN A 85 -4.29 0.84 -0.97
C ASN A 85 -5.14 -0.37 -0.52
N TYR A 86 -5.56 -0.44 0.77
CA TYR A 86 -6.45 -1.51 1.21
C TYR A 86 -7.83 -1.41 0.54
N GLU A 87 -8.36 -0.20 0.37
CA GLU A 87 -9.64 0.02 -0.31
C GLU A 87 -9.57 -0.42 -1.78
N ASP A 88 -8.48 -0.09 -2.45
CA ASP A 88 -8.23 -0.51 -3.83
C ASP A 88 -8.20 -2.05 -3.96
N MET A 89 -7.57 -2.76 -2.98
CA MET A 89 -7.51 -4.23 -2.95
C MET A 89 -8.87 -4.85 -2.62
N GLU A 90 -9.59 -4.28 -1.66
CA GLU A 90 -10.95 -4.70 -1.31
C GLU A 90 -11.90 -4.55 -2.51
N ASP A 91 -11.87 -3.42 -3.19
CA ASP A 91 -12.68 -3.16 -4.39
C ASP A 91 -12.41 -4.18 -5.51
N ALA A 92 -11.17 -4.66 -5.63
CA ALA A 92 -10.81 -5.71 -6.59
C ALA A 92 -11.39 -7.09 -6.20
N LEU A 93 -11.68 -7.33 -4.92
CA LEU A 93 -12.25 -8.58 -4.39
C LEU A 93 -13.76 -8.54 -4.26
N ARG A 94 -14.34 -7.39 -3.95
CA ARG A 94 -15.78 -7.20 -3.67
C ARG A 94 -16.73 -7.81 -4.70
N PRO A 95 -16.47 -7.75 -6.03
CA PRO A 95 -17.33 -8.38 -7.02
C PRO A 95 -17.44 -9.90 -6.90
N TYR A 96 -16.49 -10.55 -6.22
CA TYR A 96 -16.37 -12.01 -6.13
C TYR A 96 -16.71 -12.55 -4.74
N TYR A 97 -16.37 -11.81 -3.68
CA TYR A 97 -16.52 -12.26 -2.30
C TYR A 97 -17.57 -11.45 -1.51
N GLY A 98 -18.09 -10.35 -2.07
CA GLY A 98 -19.12 -9.54 -1.38
C GLY A 98 -18.60 -8.96 -0.06
N GLU A 99 -19.35 -9.20 1.04
CA GLU A 99 -18.99 -8.71 2.39
C GLU A 99 -17.71 -9.33 2.94
N ASP A 100 -17.36 -10.56 2.54
CA ASP A 100 -16.09 -11.18 2.95
C ASP A 100 -14.87 -10.43 2.41
N ALA A 101 -15.02 -9.63 1.35
CA ALA A 101 -13.97 -8.75 0.87
C ALA A 101 -13.68 -7.60 1.85
N GLU A 102 -14.69 -7.11 2.58
CA GLU A 102 -14.52 -6.07 3.62
C GLU A 102 -13.67 -6.62 4.78
N GLU A 103 -13.98 -7.84 5.25
CA GLU A 103 -13.19 -8.47 6.33
C GLU A 103 -11.71 -8.61 5.93
N LEU A 104 -11.44 -8.99 4.67
CA LEU A 104 -10.07 -9.07 4.18
C LEU A 104 -9.44 -7.67 4.03
N GLY A 105 -10.21 -6.68 3.58
CA GLY A 105 -9.81 -5.28 3.51
C GLY A 105 -9.42 -4.72 4.87
N ASP A 106 -10.23 -4.93 5.90
CA ASP A 106 -9.98 -4.52 7.29
C ASP A 106 -8.67 -5.12 7.82
N LEU A 107 -8.42 -6.40 7.56
CA LEU A 107 -7.16 -7.04 7.95
C LEU A 107 -5.95 -6.44 7.23
N ILE A 108 -6.09 -6.10 5.94
CA ILE A 108 -5.03 -5.42 5.18
C ILE A 108 -4.82 -4.00 5.70
N GLN A 109 -5.88 -3.26 6.05
CA GLN A 109 -5.77 -1.95 6.69
C GLN A 109 -4.99 -2.02 7.99
N ASP A 110 -5.36 -2.95 8.88
CA ASP A 110 -4.64 -3.18 10.13
C ASP A 110 -3.16 -3.50 9.88
N HIS A 111 -2.88 -4.31 8.85
CA HIS A 111 -1.52 -4.63 8.43
C HIS A 111 -0.70 -3.37 8.14
N LEU A 112 -1.27 -2.43 7.38
CA LEU A 112 -0.60 -1.17 7.02
C LEU A 112 -0.41 -0.24 8.21
N VAL A 113 -1.43 -0.12 9.07
CA VAL A 113 -1.36 0.71 10.28
C VAL A 113 -0.27 0.19 11.22
N ILE A 114 -0.23 -1.13 11.48
CA ILE A 114 0.79 -1.73 12.35
C ILE A 114 2.18 -1.58 11.75
N ALA A 115 2.35 -1.67 10.42
CA ALA A 115 3.64 -1.40 9.77
C ALA A 115 4.15 0.02 10.07
N VAL A 116 3.28 1.04 10.01
CA VAL A 116 3.63 2.42 10.39
C VAL A 116 4.02 2.53 11.86
N GLU A 117 3.34 1.82 12.76
CA GLU A 117 3.71 1.77 14.18
C GLU A 117 5.12 1.18 14.38
N ILE A 118 5.46 0.10 13.65
CA ILE A 118 6.80 -0.51 13.66
C ILE A 118 7.87 0.52 13.30
N LEU A 119 7.68 1.25 12.18
CA LEU A 119 8.64 2.25 11.72
C LEU A 119 8.83 3.38 12.74
N ASN A 120 7.75 3.89 13.31
CA ASN A 120 7.80 4.96 14.31
C ASN A 120 8.46 4.49 15.63
N ALA A 121 8.16 3.27 16.08
CA ALA A 121 8.79 2.67 17.26
C ALA A 121 10.30 2.45 17.04
N ALA A 122 10.70 1.96 15.87
CA ALA A 122 12.10 1.78 15.50
C ALA A 122 12.84 3.12 15.46
N LYS A 123 12.29 4.14 14.79
CA LYS A 123 12.86 5.49 14.72
C LYS A 123 13.07 6.13 16.09
N SER A 124 12.09 6.00 16.97
CA SER A 124 12.13 6.59 18.32
C SER A 124 12.97 5.79 19.31
N GLY A 125 13.47 4.61 18.95
CA GLY A 125 14.19 3.72 19.88
C GLY A 125 13.29 3.09 20.92
N ASN A 126 11.98 3.06 20.72
CA ASN A 126 11.02 2.40 21.62
C ASN A 126 11.03 0.88 21.40
N ALA A 127 12.00 0.20 22.04
CA ALA A 127 12.19 -1.24 21.86
C ALA A 127 10.97 -2.08 22.27
N ALA A 128 10.27 -1.69 23.35
CA ALA A 128 9.08 -2.42 23.81
C ALA A 128 7.91 -2.28 22.82
N GLY A 129 7.66 -1.05 22.33
CA GLY A 129 6.63 -0.80 21.31
C GLY A 129 6.94 -1.47 19.99
N LEU A 130 8.23 -1.50 19.59
CA LEU A 130 8.66 -2.19 18.38
C LEU A 130 8.37 -3.70 18.46
N GLU A 131 8.70 -4.34 19.56
CA GLU A 131 8.47 -5.78 19.71
C GLU A 131 6.99 -6.12 19.77
N ASP A 132 6.18 -5.34 20.51
CA ASP A 132 4.72 -5.49 20.52
C ASP A 132 4.12 -5.36 19.13
N ALA A 133 4.46 -4.29 18.41
CA ALA A 133 3.95 -4.06 17.05
C ALA A 133 4.35 -5.19 16.09
N LYS A 134 5.59 -5.70 16.17
CA LYS A 134 6.03 -6.84 15.35
C LYS A 134 5.21 -8.09 15.63
N VAL A 135 4.98 -8.43 16.91
CA VAL A 135 4.15 -9.59 17.28
C VAL A 135 2.75 -9.49 16.68
N ARG A 136 2.10 -8.30 16.82
CA ARG A 136 0.79 -8.05 16.23
C ARG A 136 0.81 -8.14 14.70
N TRP A 137 1.86 -7.65 14.05
CA TRP A 137 2.00 -7.63 12.60
C TRP A 137 2.13 -9.04 12.01
N TYR A 138 2.95 -9.90 12.62
CA TYR A 138 3.05 -11.31 12.19
C TYR A 138 1.76 -12.08 12.44
N ARG A 139 1.06 -11.80 13.54
CA ARG A 139 -0.26 -12.38 13.81
C ARG A 139 -1.27 -11.95 12.74
N ASN A 140 -1.34 -10.67 12.45
CA ASN A 140 -2.22 -10.14 11.40
C ASN A 140 -1.93 -10.79 10.04
N GLY A 141 -0.67 -10.96 9.64
CA GLY A 141 -0.32 -11.68 8.41
C GLY A 141 -0.81 -13.14 8.39
N ALA A 142 -0.79 -13.82 9.56
CA ALA A 142 -1.37 -15.16 9.68
C ALA A 142 -2.91 -15.14 9.60
N ASP A 143 -3.56 -14.14 10.20
CA ASP A 143 -5.02 -13.97 10.14
C ASP A 143 -5.48 -13.71 8.70
N ILE A 144 -4.77 -12.87 7.93
CA ILE A 144 -5.00 -12.68 6.50
C ILE A 144 -4.89 -14.00 5.74
N ALA A 145 -3.82 -14.76 5.96
CA ALA A 145 -3.60 -16.05 5.31
C ALA A 145 -4.73 -17.06 5.63
N ASN A 146 -5.19 -17.07 6.87
CA ASN A 146 -6.30 -17.91 7.31
C ASN A 146 -7.61 -17.54 6.59
N LEU A 147 -7.96 -16.24 6.55
CA LEU A 147 -9.17 -15.79 5.87
C LEU A 147 -9.10 -16.10 4.36
N MET A 148 -7.98 -15.84 3.71
CA MET A 148 -7.76 -16.23 2.31
C MET A 148 -8.04 -17.72 2.09
N ALA A 149 -7.51 -18.59 2.96
CA ALA A 149 -7.71 -20.04 2.85
C ALA A 149 -9.16 -20.46 3.11
N VAL A 150 -9.91 -19.74 3.94
CA VAL A 150 -11.35 -19.94 4.15
C VAL A 150 -12.14 -19.56 2.88
N LEU A 151 -11.84 -18.41 2.31
CA LEU A 151 -12.54 -17.87 1.12
C LEU A 151 -12.26 -18.71 -0.14
N ASN A 152 -11.06 -19.23 -0.27
CA ASN A 152 -10.64 -19.97 -1.46
C ASN A 152 -9.76 -21.18 -1.13
N PRO A 153 -10.30 -22.19 -0.42
CA PRO A 153 -9.50 -23.32 0.10
C PRO A 153 -8.86 -24.19 -0.98
N LYS A 154 -9.34 -24.07 -2.22
CA LYS A 154 -8.80 -24.85 -3.33
C LYS A 154 -7.55 -24.20 -3.93
N TYR A 155 -7.49 -22.89 -4.02
CA TYR A 155 -6.45 -22.18 -4.76
C TYR A 155 -5.60 -21.26 -3.88
N TRP A 156 -6.09 -20.86 -2.71
CA TRP A 156 -5.32 -20.19 -1.67
C TRP A 156 -5.03 -21.16 -0.53
N LYS A 157 -4.03 -22.01 -0.74
CA LYS A 157 -3.66 -23.01 0.28
C LYS A 157 -3.07 -22.33 1.50
N LEU A 158 -3.56 -22.67 2.70
CA LEU A 158 -3.13 -22.05 3.95
C LEU A 158 -1.61 -21.97 4.08
N GLY A 159 -0.90 -23.09 3.94
CA GLY A 159 0.55 -23.10 4.11
C GLY A 159 1.32 -22.28 3.06
N GLU A 160 0.77 -22.16 1.84
CA GLU A 160 1.35 -21.29 0.80
C GLU A 160 1.10 -19.82 1.14
N ALA A 161 -0.12 -19.47 1.57
CA ALA A 161 -0.48 -18.13 1.98
C ALA A 161 0.33 -17.67 3.20
N GLU A 162 0.42 -18.48 4.26
CA GLU A 162 1.22 -18.20 5.45
C GLU A 162 2.69 -17.96 5.13
N LYS A 163 3.26 -18.80 4.26
CA LYS A 163 4.65 -18.66 3.83
C LYS A 163 4.85 -17.37 3.07
N MET A 164 3.97 -17.06 2.13
CA MET A 164 4.03 -15.86 1.30
C MET A 164 3.95 -14.58 2.15
N TRP A 165 2.99 -14.49 3.05
CA TRP A 165 2.88 -13.37 3.99
C TRP A 165 4.12 -13.23 4.86
N ARG A 166 4.60 -14.31 5.45
CA ARG A 166 5.81 -14.31 6.29
C ARG A 166 7.05 -13.83 5.54
N ASP A 167 7.24 -14.30 4.31
CA ASP A 167 8.37 -13.90 3.49
C ASP A 167 8.30 -12.40 3.15
N HIS A 168 7.10 -11.90 2.83
CA HIS A 168 6.87 -10.47 2.58
C HIS A 168 7.19 -9.63 3.83
N LEU A 169 6.67 -10.00 4.99
CA LEU A 169 6.92 -9.29 6.24
C LEU A 169 8.42 -9.25 6.58
N ASN A 170 9.10 -10.39 6.45
CA ASN A 170 10.53 -10.48 6.71
C ASN A 170 11.33 -9.56 5.79
N ALA A 171 11.04 -9.56 4.49
CA ALA A 171 11.77 -8.75 3.52
C ALA A 171 11.52 -7.24 3.75
N THR A 172 10.30 -6.86 4.09
CA THR A 172 9.97 -5.45 4.42
C THR A 172 10.68 -4.98 5.70
N LEU A 173 10.80 -5.84 6.72
CA LEU A 173 11.60 -5.52 7.91
C LEU A 173 13.11 -5.44 7.62
N GLU A 174 13.63 -6.29 6.73
CA GLU A 174 15.03 -6.21 6.26
C GLU A 174 15.28 -4.85 5.58
N GLU A 175 14.39 -4.42 4.69
CA GLU A 175 14.47 -3.12 4.02
C GLU A 175 14.48 -1.97 5.04
N ALA A 176 13.48 -1.93 5.92
CA ALA A 176 13.36 -0.89 6.94
C ALA A 176 14.60 -0.84 7.87
N ALA A 177 15.11 -2.01 8.29
CA ALA A 177 16.27 -2.09 9.17
C ALA A 177 17.55 -1.63 8.47
N ALA A 178 17.76 -2.00 7.21
CA ALA A 178 18.90 -1.58 6.42
C ALA A 178 18.90 -0.06 6.21
N HIS A 179 17.74 0.52 5.87
CA HIS A 179 17.59 1.96 5.71
C HIS A 179 17.89 2.70 7.02
N LEU A 180 17.28 2.28 8.13
CA LEU A 180 17.52 2.89 9.46
C LEU A 180 19.00 2.82 9.89
N ALA A 181 19.70 1.77 9.49
CA ALA A 181 21.14 1.60 9.75
C ALA A 181 22.04 2.41 8.79
N ASN A 182 21.50 3.13 7.80
CA ASN A 182 22.20 3.79 6.71
C ASN A 182 23.00 2.80 5.81
N ASP A 183 22.60 1.53 5.80
CA ASP A 183 23.09 0.56 4.82
C ASP A 183 22.25 0.65 3.53
N PHE A 184 22.50 1.69 2.74
CA PHE A 184 21.73 1.94 1.52
C PHE A 184 21.92 0.87 0.44
N ALA A 185 23.01 0.14 0.45
CA ALA A 185 23.20 -0.99 -0.47
C ALA A 185 22.33 -2.19 -0.04
N GLY A 186 22.30 -2.48 1.25
CA GLY A 186 21.42 -3.49 1.84
C GLY A 186 19.94 -3.13 1.67
N ASP A 187 19.57 -1.87 1.85
CA ASP A 187 18.23 -1.33 1.64
C ASP A 187 17.73 -1.59 0.19
N VAL A 188 18.54 -1.24 -0.82
CA VAL A 188 18.19 -1.51 -2.23
C VAL A 188 18.05 -3.00 -2.50
N ALA A 189 18.97 -3.83 -1.98
CA ALA A 189 18.91 -5.29 -2.17
C ALA A 189 17.68 -5.92 -1.49
N ALA A 190 17.29 -5.40 -0.32
CA ALA A 190 16.08 -5.84 0.37
C ALA A 190 14.81 -5.40 -0.39
N TYR A 191 14.78 -4.18 -0.93
CA TYR A 191 13.67 -3.72 -1.77
C TYR A 191 13.50 -4.57 -3.05
N ASP A 192 14.59 -4.94 -3.72
CA ASP A 192 14.52 -5.84 -4.88
C ASP A 192 13.87 -7.18 -4.50
N LYS A 193 14.16 -7.69 -3.30
CA LYS A 193 13.52 -8.91 -2.77
C LYS A 193 12.04 -8.70 -2.45
N VAL A 194 11.67 -7.57 -1.81
CA VAL A 194 10.27 -7.19 -1.57
C VAL A 194 9.51 -7.13 -2.88
N HIS A 195 10.08 -6.51 -3.92
CA HIS A 195 9.47 -6.39 -5.24
C HIS A 195 9.16 -7.75 -5.87
N LEU A 196 10.11 -8.68 -5.86
CA LEU A 196 9.89 -10.03 -6.37
C LEU A 196 8.77 -10.77 -5.61
N LEU A 197 8.72 -10.61 -4.29
CA LEU A 197 7.65 -11.20 -3.46
C LEU A 197 6.29 -10.57 -3.79
N ALA A 198 6.21 -9.25 -3.94
CA ALA A 198 4.98 -8.53 -4.28
C ALA A 198 4.41 -8.98 -5.63
N VAL A 199 5.26 -9.17 -6.64
CA VAL A 199 4.86 -9.75 -7.93
C VAL A 199 4.27 -11.15 -7.75
N GLY A 200 4.90 -11.99 -6.93
CA GLY A 200 4.39 -13.33 -6.58
C GLY A 200 3.05 -13.28 -5.83
N MET A 201 2.87 -12.30 -4.93
CA MET A 201 1.61 -12.07 -4.23
C MET A 201 0.50 -11.63 -5.19
N ALA A 202 0.79 -10.73 -6.13
CA ALA A 202 -0.15 -10.34 -7.18
C ALA A 202 -0.64 -11.54 -8.00
N ASP A 203 0.29 -12.42 -8.38
CA ASP A 203 -0.04 -13.65 -9.10
C ASP A 203 -0.89 -14.60 -8.26
N PHE A 204 -0.57 -14.76 -6.98
CA PHE A 204 -1.30 -15.63 -6.06
C PHE A 204 -2.74 -15.17 -5.85
N PHE A 205 -2.94 -13.88 -5.57
CA PHE A 205 -4.27 -13.28 -5.40
C PHE A 205 -5.09 -13.40 -6.67
N SER A 206 -4.57 -12.89 -7.79
CA SER A 206 -5.30 -12.87 -9.06
C SER A 206 -5.65 -14.26 -9.57
N GLN A 207 -4.70 -15.19 -9.56
CA GLN A 207 -4.93 -16.56 -10.03
C GLN A 207 -5.92 -17.33 -9.16
N GLY A 208 -5.92 -17.09 -7.85
CA GLY A 208 -6.90 -17.68 -6.95
C GLY A 208 -8.32 -17.31 -7.36
N VAL A 209 -8.59 -16.02 -7.54
CA VAL A 209 -9.89 -15.51 -7.97
C VAL A 209 -10.24 -15.99 -9.38
N LEU A 210 -9.33 -15.84 -10.33
CA LEU A 210 -9.55 -16.26 -11.73
C LEU A 210 -9.92 -17.75 -11.85
N ARG A 211 -9.32 -18.59 -11.02
CA ARG A 211 -9.61 -20.04 -11.04
C ARG A 211 -10.92 -20.39 -10.35
N GLN A 212 -11.26 -19.70 -9.26
CA GLN A 212 -12.48 -19.93 -8.50
C GLN A 212 -13.71 -19.43 -9.27
N PHE A 213 -13.62 -18.23 -9.84
CA PHE A 213 -14.69 -17.54 -10.54
C PHE A 213 -14.52 -17.54 -12.07
N LYS A 214 -13.98 -18.61 -12.62
CA LYS A 214 -13.62 -18.71 -14.04
C LYS A 214 -14.74 -18.28 -15.01
N ARG A 215 -16.01 -18.41 -14.62
CA ARG A 215 -17.15 -18.07 -15.47
C ARG A 215 -17.44 -16.57 -15.52
N GLU A 216 -16.90 -15.81 -14.58
CA GLU A 216 -17.11 -14.36 -14.46
C GLU A 216 -16.15 -13.57 -15.35
N PHE A 217 -15.12 -14.21 -15.87
CA PHE A 217 -14.13 -13.58 -16.73
C PHE A 217 -14.35 -13.93 -18.20
N SER A 218 -14.06 -12.96 -19.10
CA SER A 218 -13.94 -13.24 -20.54
C SER A 218 -12.59 -13.92 -20.81
N ALA A 219 -12.54 -14.66 -21.92
CA ALA A 219 -11.24 -15.14 -22.44
C ALA A 219 -10.29 -13.95 -22.68
N PRO A 220 -8.97 -14.18 -22.58
CA PRO A 220 -7.98 -13.16 -22.87
C PRO A 220 -8.08 -12.64 -24.30
#